data_7525fe5978ad2ab8aca502c27fc47bc7
#
_entry.id   7525fe5978ad2ab8aca502c27fc47bc7
#
_cell.length_a   1.000
_cell.length_b   1.000
_cell.length_c   1.000
_cell.angle_alpha   90.00
_cell.angle_beta   90.00
_cell.angle_gamma   90.00
#
_symmetry.space_group_name_H-M   'P 1'
#
loop_
_entity.id
_entity.type
_entity.pdbx_description
1 polymer ?
#
loop_
_entity_poly.entity_id
_entity_poly.type
_entity_poly.pdbx_seq_one_letter_code
_entity_poly.pdbx_strand_id
1 'polypeptide(L)'
;MKNKTDITPDIKADTSARRDRGESTTLMEPLLIGEGSRHRTALTDLALELAQRTAGFRRSLPESLLTSLAGLVRAMNCYYSNLIEGHDTHPVDIERALKNDYSKDAWKRDLQLEAKAHITVQEWIDGGGLKGRALTGNGIREIHRRFCDLLPEDLLWVQDPETKERVKVVPGELRPRDVKVGGHVAVSPGAIPRFLARFEEVYSHLSRTDAILGAAAAHHRLAWIHPFLDGNGRVARLMSHVMLLETLDTGAVWSVARGFARNVDAYKSHLADCDSPRRNDLDGRGMLSEEALARFANFFLSMCIDQVTFMEGLMQPDKLRTRILSWVEEEIKLGALPAKSGNILEAILYRGELPRADAATAVGATDRHARRIVSALTERGVLTADGARAPLRLVFPATLASRWMPGLFPERVAPGARRGLELTFPAPDARYVFDREVVVFWGQDGETRIRCEISEEALDDHFDGDRKNELKAFLAHQHEIEEIARRKYMAGRLERDGSVSIQTNEL
;
A
#
# COMPACT_ATOMS: atom_id res chain seq x y z
N MET A 1 -1.84 14.70 3.65
CA MET A 1 -3.24 15.17 3.53
C MET A 1 -4.15 13.97 3.65
N LYS A 2 -5.07 13.93 4.63
CA LYS A 2 -6.09 12.88 4.68
C LYS A 2 -6.91 12.94 3.39
N ASN A 3 -7.16 11.80 2.74
CA ASN A 3 -8.14 11.75 1.66
C ASN A 3 -9.45 12.28 2.25
N LYS A 4 -9.82 13.48 1.86
CA LYS A 4 -11.05 14.09 2.34
C LYS A 4 -12.21 13.36 1.68
N THR A 5 -12.91 12.54 2.46
CA THR A 5 -14.25 12.08 2.08
C THR A 5 -15.13 13.32 2.06
N ASP A 6 -15.62 13.73 0.89
CA ASP A 6 -16.55 14.86 0.78
C ASP A 6 -17.87 14.45 1.43
N ILE A 7 -18.18 15.04 2.60
CA ILE A 7 -19.43 14.82 3.30
C ILE A 7 -20.39 15.91 2.87
N THR A 8 -21.44 15.52 2.14
CA THR A 8 -22.52 16.46 1.79
C THR A 8 -23.37 16.73 3.02
N PRO A 9 -23.60 18.00 3.42
CA PRO A 9 -24.41 18.31 4.58
C PRO A 9 -25.85 17.86 4.38
N ASP A 10 -26.36 17.08 5.32
CA ASP A 10 -27.78 16.73 5.36
C ASP A 10 -28.55 17.95 5.90
N ILE A 11 -29.50 18.43 5.13
CA ILE A 11 -30.38 19.54 5.55
C ILE A 11 -31.24 19.02 6.71
N LYS A 12 -30.90 19.38 7.94
CA LYS A 12 -31.58 19.12 9.20
C LYS A 12 -32.13 17.70 9.36
N ALA A 13 -31.28 16.80 9.86
CA ALA A 13 -31.66 15.44 10.16
C ALA A 13 -32.43 15.34 11.48
N ASP A 14 -33.57 14.68 11.42
CA ASP A 14 -34.16 13.97 12.55
C ASP A 14 -33.18 12.85 12.97
N THR A 15 -32.65 12.89 14.17
CA THR A 15 -31.53 12.08 14.67
C THR A 15 -31.89 10.62 14.93
N SER A 16 -33.08 10.14 14.58
CA SER A 16 -33.57 8.79 14.89
C SER A 16 -33.62 7.80 13.72
N ALA A 17 -33.65 8.24 12.46
CA ALA A 17 -33.68 7.36 11.30
C ALA A 17 -32.64 7.76 10.26
N ARG A 18 -31.75 6.81 9.85
CA ARG A 18 -30.83 7.03 8.74
C ARG A 18 -31.64 7.25 7.46
N ARG A 19 -31.36 8.35 6.74
CA ARG A 19 -32.01 8.67 5.47
C ARG A 19 -31.86 7.51 4.49
N ASP A 20 -32.95 7.06 3.89
CA ASP A 20 -33.01 6.05 2.84
C ASP A 20 -33.74 6.64 1.63
N ARG A 21 -33.06 6.71 0.48
CA ARG A 21 -33.64 7.19 -0.79
C ARG A 21 -34.35 6.09 -1.57
N GLY A 22 -34.39 4.86 -1.05
CA GLY A 22 -35.02 3.72 -1.70
C GLY A 22 -34.20 3.12 -2.86
N GLU A 23 -32.88 3.30 -2.89
CA GLU A 23 -32.02 2.81 -3.96
C GLU A 23 -32.10 1.28 -4.07
N SER A 24 -32.28 0.79 -5.33
CA SER A 24 -32.26 -0.63 -5.64
C SER A 24 -30.81 -1.15 -5.67
N THR A 25 -30.61 -2.36 -5.15
CA THR A 25 -29.30 -3.05 -5.22
C THR A 25 -28.83 -3.33 -6.64
N THR A 26 -29.72 -3.27 -7.63
CA THR A 26 -29.37 -3.37 -9.06
C THR A 26 -28.45 -2.25 -9.53
N LEU A 27 -28.39 -1.11 -8.81
CA LEU A 27 -27.49 0.00 -9.14
C LEU A 27 -26.01 -0.39 -9.10
N MET A 28 -25.62 -1.39 -8.32
CA MET A 28 -24.22 -1.84 -8.25
C MET A 28 -23.92 -3.04 -9.18
N GLU A 29 -24.88 -3.50 -9.99
CA GLU A 29 -24.65 -4.61 -10.91
C GLU A 29 -23.96 -4.15 -12.21
N PRO A 30 -23.11 -5.00 -12.84
CA PRO A 30 -22.88 -6.41 -12.52
C PRO A 30 -21.98 -6.58 -11.28
N LEU A 31 -22.27 -7.61 -10.48
CA LEU A 31 -21.45 -7.98 -9.32
C LEU A 31 -20.30 -8.92 -9.70
N LEU A 32 -20.43 -9.66 -10.80
CA LEU A 32 -19.45 -10.60 -11.32
C LEU A 32 -19.35 -10.46 -12.82
N ILE A 33 -18.23 -10.87 -13.40
CA ILE A 33 -18.10 -11.09 -14.84
C ILE A 33 -18.76 -12.43 -15.17
N GLY A 34 -19.90 -12.39 -15.84
CA GLY A 34 -20.69 -13.57 -16.17
C GLY A 34 -19.96 -14.57 -17.08
N GLU A 35 -20.38 -15.83 -17.09
CA GLU A 35 -19.80 -16.88 -17.95
C GLU A 35 -19.92 -16.55 -19.45
N GLY A 36 -21.01 -15.89 -19.86
CA GLY A 36 -21.23 -15.45 -21.23
C GLY A 36 -20.48 -14.17 -21.63
N SER A 37 -19.71 -13.56 -20.72
CA SER A 37 -18.93 -12.38 -21.04
C SER A 37 -17.77 -12.68 -21.96
N ARG A 38 -17.57 -11.84 -22.98
CA ARG A 38 -16.41 -11.91 -23.88
C ARG A 38 -15.06 -11.79 -23.14
N HIS A 39 -15.07 -11.25 -21.93
CA HIS A 39 -13.86 -11.04 -21.10
C HIS A 39 -13.55 -12.25 -20.22
N ARG A 40 -14.50 -13.20 -20.07
CA ARG A 40 -14.40 -14.29 -19.10
C ARG A 40 -13.21 -15.19 -19.32
N THR A 41 -12.94 -15.61 -20.55
CA THR A 41 -11.83 -16.53 -20.88
C THR A 41 -10.48 -15.97 -20.46
N ALA A 42 -10.15 -14.75 -20.90
CA ALA A 42 -8.88 -14.12 -20.57
C ALA A 42 -8.67 -13.91 -19.04
N LEU A 43 -9.75 -13.56 -18.33
CA LEU A 43 -9.68 -13.41 -16.87
C LEU A 43 -9.55 -14.76 -16.16
N THR A 44 -10.15 -15.82 -16.70
CA THR A 44 -10.01 -17.18 -16.16
C THR A 44 -8.56 -17.69 -16.33
N ASP A 45 -7.91 -17.39 -17.45
CA ASP A 45 -6.51 -17.74 -17.69
C ASP A 45 -5.60 -17.04 -16.66
N LEU A 46 -5.83 -15.76 -16.38
CA LEU A 46 -5.10 -15.04 -15.34
C LEU A 46 -5.36 -15.61 -13.93
N ALA A 47 -6.58 -16.01 -13.64
CA ALA A 47 -6.92 -16.62 -12.35
C ALA A 47 -6.21 -17.97 -12.16
N LEU A 48 -6.11 -18.78 -13.22
CA LEU A 48 -5.39 -20.05 -13.22
C LEU A 48 -3.88 -19.82 -13.06
N GLU A 49 -3.32 -18.87 -13.81
CA GLU A 49 -1.89 -18.50 -13.67
C GLU A 49 -1.59 -18.06 -12.23
N LEU A 50 -2.40 -17.17 -11.67
CA LEU A 50 -2.25 -16.71 -10.29
C LEU A 50 -2.28 -17.87 -9.29
N ALA A 51 -3.25 -18.79 -9.45
CA ALA A 51 -3.36 -19.96 -8.60
C ALA A 51 -2.14 -20.88 -8.68
N GLN A 52 -1.63 -21.15 -9.90
CA GLN A 52 -0.45 -21.96 -10.11
C GLN A 52 0.80 -21.35 -9.49
N ARG A 53 1.04 -20.05 -9.73
CA ARG A 53 2.21 -19.33 -9.20
C ARG A 53 2.16 -19.27 -7.68
N THR A 54 1.01 -18.91 -7.10
CA THR A 54 0.85 -18.85 -5.65
C THR A 54 1.12 -20.20 -4.99
N ALA A 55 0.54 -21.29 -5.54
CA ALA A 55 0.76 -22.63 -5.02
C ALA A 55 2.23 -23.09 -5.19
N GLY A 56 2.88 -22.74 -6.29
CA GLY A 56 4.31 -23.01 -6.53
C GLY A 56 5.17 -22.30 -5.49
N PHE A 57 4.97 -21.00 -5.33
CA PHE A 57 5.73 -20.20 -4.38
C PHE A 57 5.51 -20.67 -2.93
N ARG A 58 4.26 -20.90 -2.51
CA ARG A 58 3.92 -21.38 -1.17
C ARG A 58 4.67 -22.70 -0.85
N ARG A 59 4.71 -23.64 -1.79
CA ARG A 59 5.37 -24.95 -1.60
C ARG A 59 6.89 -24.88 -1.65
N SER A 60 7.46 -23.86 -2.22
CA SER A 60 8.93 -23.71 -2.31
C SER A 60 9.57 -23.29 -0.99
N LEU A 61 8.77 -22.86 0.01
CA LEU A 61 9.24 -22.33 1.27
C LEU A 61 8.95 -23.29 2.43
N PRO A 62 9.92 -23.54 3.34
CA PRO A 62 9.69 -24.21 4.62
C PRO A 62 8.70 -23.44 5.48
N GLU A 63 7.91 -24.15 6.30
CA GLU A 63 6.83 -23.55 7.14
C GLU A 63 7.34 -22.45 8.08
N SER A 64 8.51 -22.65 8.67
CA SER A 64 9.14 -21.66 9.56
C SER A 64 9.54 -20.36 8.82
N LEU A 65 9.99 -20.46 7.57
CA LEU A 65 10.27 -19.29 6.74
C LEU A 65 8.99 -18.58 6.31
N LEU A 66 7.91 -19.32 6.04
CA LEU A 66 6.60 -18.74 5.73
C LEU A 66 6.11 -17.87 6.89
N THR A 67 6.14 -18.38 8.12
CA THR A 67 5.72 -17.63 9.30
C THR A 67 6.53 -16.34 9.48
N SER A 68 7.85 -16.41 9.29
CA SER A 68 8.73 -15.24 9.40
C SER A 68 8.51 -14.23 8.29
N LEU A 69 8.33 -14.72 7.06
CA LEU A 69 8.07 -13.88 5.88
C LEU A 69 6.70 -13.20 5.98
N ALA A 70 5.67 -13.89 6.47
CA ALA A 70 4.34 -13.32 6.69
C ALA A 70 4.39 -12.07 7.59
N GLY A 71 5.24 -12.06 8.61
CA GLY A 71 5.46 -10.88 9.46
C GLY A 71 5.99 -9.68 8.68
N LEU A 72 7.00 -9.89 7.82
CA LEU A 72 7.53 -8.83 6.96
C LEU A 72 6.50 -8.37 5.92
N VAL A 73 5.74 -9.31 5.33
CA VAL A 73 4.69 -8.98 4.36
C VAL A 73 3.57 -8.17 4.99
N ARG A 74 3.21 -8.42 6.26
CA ARG A 74 2.26 -7.58 7.00
C ARG A 74 2.75 -6.13 7.10
N ALA A 75 4.01 -5.93 7.47
CA ALA A 75 4.61 -4.59 7.51
C ALA A 75 4.64 -3.92 6.13
N MET A 76 4.95 -4.68 5.07
CA MET A 76 4.89 -4.23 3.68
C MET A 76 3.47 -3.86 3.28
N ASN A 77 2.49 -4.71 3.55
CA ASN A 77 1.09 -4.45 3.22
C ASN A 77 0.56 -3.19 3.92
N CYS A 78 0.88 -3.03 5.21
CA CYS A 78 0.56 -1.84 5.98
C CYS A 78 1.17 -0.59 5.35
N TYR A 79 2.48 -0.60 5.08
CA TYR A 79 3.18 0.52 4.45
C TYR A 79 2.51 0.97 3.17
N TYR A 80 2.32 0.04 2.21
CA TYR A 80 1.75 0.38 0.91
C TYR A 80 0.25 0.72 0.97
N SER A 81 -0.52 0.08 1.86
CA SER A 81 -1.91 0.44 2.09
C SER A 81 -2.06 1.86 2.62
N ASN A 82 -1.20 2.27 3.55
CA ASN A 82 -1.17 3.62 4.08
C ASN A 82 -0.66 4.64 3.03
N LEU A 83 0.32 4.25 2.22
CA LEU A 83 0.84 5.12 1.15
C LEU A 83 -0.24 5.46 0.11
N ILE A 84 -1.15 4.53 -0.24
CA ILE A 84 -2.30 4.79 -1.11
C ILE A 84 -3.22 5.87 -0.53
N GLU A 85 -3.33 5.94 0.81
CA GLU A 85 -4.11 6.97 1.53
C GLU A 85 -3.33 8.28 1.73
N GLY A 86 -2.08 8.35 1.26
CA GLY A 86 -1.20 9.52 1.43
C GLY A 86 -0.45 9.55 2.76
N HIS A 87 -0.41 8.43 3.48
CA HIS A 87 0.28 8.27 4.77
C HIS A 87 1.61 7.53 4.56
N ASP A 88 2.71 8.27 4.49
CA ASP A 88 4.06 7.68 4.33
C ASP A 88 4.68 7.36 5.71
N THR A 89 4.37 6.18 6.23
CA THR A 89 4.95 5.67 7.48
C THR A 89 6.13 4.78 7.16
N HIS A 90 7.34 5.28 7.34
CA HIS A 90 8.54 4.53 6.99
C HIS A 90 8.62 3.15 7.68
N PRO A 91 9.10 2.08 7.01
CA PRO A 91 9.18 0.73 7.58
C PRO A 91 9.91 0.62 8.91
N VAL A 92 10.96 1.45 9.13
CA VAL A 92 11.66 1.52 10.42
C VAL A 92 10.76 2.09 11.52
N ASP A 93 9.93 3.08 11.20
CA ASP A 93 8.98 3.67 12.15
C ASP A 93 7.83 2.70 12.44
N ILE A 94 7.44 1.88 11.46
CA ILE A 94 6.49 0.75 11.66
C ILE A 94 7.09 -0.25 12.65
N GLU A 95 8.34 -0.67 12.46
CA GLU A 95 9.01 -1.62 13.36
C GLU A 95 9.15 -1.06 14.78
N ARG A 96 9.47 0.25 14.93
CA ARG A 96 9.49 0.94 16.22
C ARG A 96 8.12 0.93 16.89
N ALA A 97 7.05 1.22 16.11
CA ALA A 97 5.68 1.20 16.62
C ALA A 97 5.27 -0.17 17.17
N LEU A 98 5.69 -1.26 16.50
CA LEU A 98 5.45 -2.63 16.99
C LEU A 98 6.15 -2.92 18.33
N LYS A 99 7.27 -2.24 18.61
CA LYS A 99 8.00 -2.29 19.87
C LYS A 99 7.53 -1.26 20.90
N ASN A 100 6.41 -0.53 20.64
CA ASN A 100 5.90 0.58 21.44
C ASN A 100 6.86 1.78 21.57
N ASP A 101 7.80 1.93 20.63
CA ASP A 101 8.71 3.06 20.55
C ASP A 101 8.14 4.10 19.58
N TYR A 102 7.47 5.12 20.14
CA TYR A 102 6.75 6.13 19.37
C TYR A 102 7.54 7.42 19.26
N SER A 103 7.35 8.12 18.14
CA SER A 103 7.92 9.44 17.92
C SER A 103 7.36 10.48 18.91
N LYS A 104 8.19 11.45 19.27
CA LYS A 104 7.75 12.64 20.02
C LYS A 104 6.94 13.61 19.14
N ASP A 105 7.17 13.59 17.84
CA ASP A 105 6.40 14.32 16.86
C ASP A 105 4.99 13.71 16.78
N ALA A 106 3.96 14.54 16.99
CA ALA A 106 2.57 14.09 17.05
C ALA A 106 2.11 13.45 15.74
N TRP A 107 2.43 14.05 14.59
CA TRP A 107 2.05 13.53 13.28
C TRP A 107 2.69 12.16 13.00
N LYS A 108 3.99 12.02 13.25
CA LYS A 108 4.69 10.72 13.08
C LYS A 108 4.16 9.67 14.03
N ARG A 109 3.85 10.05 15.27
CA ARG A 109 3.26 9.14 16.26
C ARG A 109 1.88 8.64 15.80
N ASP A 110 1.04 9.51 15.26
CA ASP A 110 -0.28 9.15 14.75
C ASP A 110 -0.16 8.15 13.59
N LEU A 111 0.76 8.38 12.65
CA LEU A 111 1.07 7.43 11.57
C LEU A 111 1.58 6.08 12.11
N GLN A 112 2.39 6.09 13.15
CA GLN A 112 2.88 4.88 13.82
C GLN A 112 1.75 4.09 14.49
N LEU A 113 0.83 4.77 15.16
CA LEU A 113 -0.34 4.15 15.81
C LEU A 113 -1.28 3.55 14.77
N GLU A 114 -1.53 4.26 13.68
CA GLU A 114 -2.32 3.76 12.55
C GLU A 114 -1.68 2.51 11.91
N ALA A 115 -0.37 2.54 11.69
CA ALA A 115 0.36 1.39 11.15
C ALA A 115 0.28 0.18 12.09
N LYS A 116 0.44 0.39 13.39
CA LYS A 116 0.30 -0.69 14.38
C LYS A 116 -1.11 -1.27 14.39
N ALA A 117 -2.14 -0.43 14.33
CA ALA A 117 -3.52 -0.87 14.23
C ALA A 117 -3.74 -1.75 13.00
N HIS A 118 -3.26 -1.33 11.82
CA HIS A 118 -3.37 -2.09 10.58
C HIS A 118 -2.70 -3.47 10.69
N ILE A 119 -1.47 -3.52 11.19
CA ILE A 119 -0.71 -4.77 11.32
C ILE A 119 -1.39 -5.73 12.32
N THR A 120 -1.88 -5.20 13.45
CA THR A 120 -2.57 -6.02 14.47
C THR A 120 -3.85 -6.63 13.90
N VAL A 121 -4.61 -5.88 13.11
CA VAL A 121 -5.82 -6.40 12.44
C VAL A 121 -5.46 -7.45 11.40
N GLN A 122 -4.42 -7.21 10.59
CA GLN A 122 -4.00 -8.18 9.60
C GLN A 122 -3.43 -9.45 10.25
N GLU A 123 -2.72 -9.35 11.35
CA GLU A 123 -2.24 -10.53 12.10
C GLU A 123 -3.39 -11.39 12.62
N TRP A 124 -4.45 -10.77 13.15
CA TRP A 124 -5.67 -11.45 13.51
C TRP A 124 -6.35 -12.12 12.31
N ILE A 125 -6.38 -11.44 11.16
CA ILE A 125 -6.89 -12.00 9.89
C ILE A 125 -6.08 -13.23 9.47
N ASP A 126 -4.76 -13.11 9.40
CA ASP A 126 -3.83 -14.17 8.97
C ASP A 126 -3.93 -15.38 9.91
N GLY A 127 -4.25 -15.17 11.19
CA GLY A 127 -4.55 -16.20 12.18
C GLY A 127 -5.95 -16.83 12.05
N GLY A 128 -6.72 -16.50 11.01
CA GLY A 128 -8.03 -17.07 10.74
C GLY A 128 -9.21 -16.41 11.47
N GLY A 129 -9.01 -15.22 12.03
CA GLY A 129 -10.05 -14.49 12.79
C GLY A 129 -11.32 -14.17 11.99
N LEU A 130 -11.21 -14.09 10.66
CA LEU A 130 -12.35 -13.86 9.74
C LEU A 130 -12.75 -15.08 8.93
N LYS A 131 -12.19 -16.25 9.21
CA LYS A 131 -12.39 -17.44 8.38
C LYS A 131 -13.87 -17.64 7.97
N GLY A 132 -14.12 -17.62 6.65
CA GLY A 132 -15.43 -17.77 6.07
C GLY A 132 -16.40 -16.59 6.28
N ARG A 133 -15.96 -15.45 6.86
CA ARG A 133 -16.80 -14.29 7.17
C ARG A 133 -16.37 -12.98 6.52
N ALA A 134 -15.29 -12.99 5.76
CA ALA A 134 -14.70 -11.77 5.22
C ALA A 134 -15.65 -10.95 4.34
N LEU A 135 -16.59 -11.62 3.67
CA LEU A 135 -17.55 -11.06 2.72
C LEU A 135 -18.92 -10.80 3.33
N THR A 136 -19.11 -11.13 4.61
CA THR A 136 -20.36 -10.84 5.31
C THR A 136 -20.40 -9.39 5.79
N GLY A 137 -21.61 -8.81 5.85
CA GLY A 137 -21.77 -7.47 6.40
C GLY A 137 -21.18 -7.33 7.82
N ASN A 138 -21.29 -8.39 8.64
CA ASN A 138 -20.70 -8.42 9.98
C ASN A 138 -19.17 -8.53 9.94
N GLY A 139 -18.60 -9.32 9.02
CA GLY A 139 -17.15 -9.44 8.87
C GLY A 139 -16.50 -8.13 8.42
N ILE A 140 -17.12 -7.45 7.47
CA ILE A 140 -16.68 -6.12 6.99
C ILE A 140 -16.68 -5.10 8.14
N ARG A 141 -17.77 -5.07 8.93
CA ARG A 141 -17.87 -4.22 10.13
C ARG A 141 -16.86 -4.61 11.22
N GLU A 142 -16.55 -5.88 11.36
CA GLU A 142 -15.56 -6.39 12.31
C GLU A 142 -14.14 -5.92 11.96
N ILE A 143 -13.74 -5.95 10.67
CA ILE A 143 -12.46 -5.40 10.21
C ILE A 143 -12.36 -3.93 10.59
N HIS A 144 -13.37 -3.13 10.25
CA HIS A 144 -13.41 -1.71 10.55
C HIS A 144 -13.37 -1.44 12.06
N ARG A 145 -14.19 -2.17 12.83
CA ARG A 145 -14.24 -2.02 14.28
C ARG A 145 -12.87 -2.25 14.91
N ARG A 146 -12.24 -3.37 14.62
CA ARG A 146 -10.92 -3.72 15.19
C ARG A 146 -9.84 -2.73 14.83
N PHE A 147 -9.90 -2.20 13.61
CA PHE A 147 -8.97 -1.15 13.18
C PHE A 147 -9.17 0.14 13.98
N CYS A 148 -10.40 0.60 14.08
CA CYS A 148 -10.74 1.86 14.77
C CYS A 148 -10.58 1.75 16.29
N ASP A 149 -10.90 0.60 16.92
CA ASP A 149 -10.73 0.37 18.36
C ASP A 149 -9.27 0.50 18.84
N LEU A 150 -8.31 0.35 17.92
CA LEU A 150 -6.88 0.49 18.21
C LEU A 150 -6.35 1.91 18.00
N LEU A 151 -7.17 2.81 17.45
CA LEU A 151 -6.78 4.19 17.20
C LEU A 151 -7.10 5.09 18.40
N PRO A 152 -6.26 6.10 18.69
CA PRO A 152 -6.61 7.17 19.62
C PRO A 152 -7.88 7.89 19.17
N GLU A 153 -8.64 8.42 20.15
CA GLU A 153 -9.88 9.11 19.86
C GLU A 153 -9.71 10.29 18.90
N ASP A 154 -8.58 10.99 18.96
CA ASP A 154 -8.27 12.13 18.08
C ASP A 154 -8.19 11.74 16.59
N LEU A 155 -7.87 10.48 16.27
CA LEU A 155 -7.83 9.96 14.91
C LEU A 155 -9.18 9.45 14.40
N LEU A 156 -10.21 9.40 15.28
CA LEU A 156 -11.56 8.94 14.96
C LEU A 156 -12.51 10.09 14.59
N TRP A 157 -11.98 11.12 13.93
CA TRP A 157 -12.78 12.25 13.48
C TRP A 157 -12.51 12.57 12.02
N VAL A 158 -13.60 12.72 11.26
CA VAL A 158 -13.56 13.32 9.91
C VAL A 158 -14.12 14.72 9.96
N GLN A 159 -13.58 15.61 9.14
CA GLN A 159 -14.06 16.97 9.02
C GLN A 159 -14.72 17.15 7.67
N ASP A 160 -15.94 17.64 7.66
CA ASP A 160 -16.63 18.06 6.46
C ASP A 160 -15.84 19.21 5.79
N PRO A 161 -15.47 19.09 4.53
CA PRO A 161 -14.64 20.10 3.86
C PRO A 161 -15.38 21.45 3.68
N GLU A 162 -16.71 21.43 3.55
CA GLU A 162 -17.53 22.63 3.32
C GLU A 162 -17.99 23.27 4.64
N THR A 163 -18.64 22.48 5.50
CA THR A 163 -19.22 23.00 6.75
C THR A 163 -18.22 23.09 7.90
N LYS A 164 -17.04 22.45 7.76
CA LYS A 164 -16.03 22.28 8.82
C LYS A 164 -16.53 21.52 10.06
N GLU A 165 -17.73 20.95 10.01
CA GLU A 165 -18.27 20.11 11.09
C GLU A 165 -17.39 18.87 11.27
N ARG A 166 -17.10 18.53 12.52
CA ARG A 166 -16.40 17.29 12.87
C ARG A 166 -17.40 16.21 13.20
N VAL A 167 -17.26 15.06 12.51
CA VAL A 167 -18.12 13.89 12.71
C VAL A 167 -17.27 12.73 13.21
N LYS A 168 -17.73 12.10 14.30
CA LYS A 168 -17.01 10.99 14.91
C LYS A 168 -17.18 9.71 14.09
N VAL A 169 -16.08 9.04 13.81
CA VAL A 169 -16.06 7.67 13.27
C VAL A 169 -16.28 6.71 14.43
N VAL A 170 -17.39 5.99 14.41
CA VAL A 170 -17.69 4.98 15.42
C VAL A 170 -17.20 3.61 14.94
N PRO A 171 -16.37 2.89 15.73
CA PRO A 171 -15.81 1.61 15.34
C PRO A 171 -16.88 0.59 14.92
N GLY A 172 -16.80 0.10 13.67
CA GLY A 172 -17.73 -0.89 13.13
C GLY A 172 -19.13 -0.40 12.79
N GLU A 173 -19.43 0.90 12.99
CA GLU A 173 -20.73 1.44 12.63
C GLU A 173 -20.78 1.97 11.21
N LEU A 174 -21.91 1.71 10.55
CA LEU A 174 -22.19 2.24 9.23
C LEU A 174 -22.39 3.75 9.32
N ARG A 175 -21.91 4.50 8.31
CA ARG A 175 -22.03 5.95 8.29
C ARG A 175 -23.49 6.41 8.41
N PRO A 176 -23.72 7.50 9.17
CA PRO A 176 -25.06 8.07 9.32
C PRO A 176 -25.38 9.14 8.26
N ARG A 177 -24.41 9.53 7.42
CA ARG A 177 -24.51 10.65 6.46
C ARG A 177 -24.17 10.21 5.04
N ASP A 178 -24.65 10.97 4.05
CA ASP A 178 -24.20 10.85 2.66
C ASP A 178 -22.71 11.18 2.56
N VAL A 179 -22.01 10.51 1.63
CA VAL A 179 -20.61 10.76 1.33
C VAL A 179 -20.40 10.77 -0.18
N LYS A 180 -19.42 11.56 -0.61
CA LYS A 180 -18.97 11.62 -2.00
C LYS A 180 -17.50 11.24 -2.07
N VAL A 181 -17.14 10.39 -3.01
CA VAL A 181 -15.78 9.91 -3.22
C VAL A 181 -15.37 10.18 -4.66
N GLY A 182 -14.58 11.21 -4.88
CA GLY A 182 -14.30 11.68 -6.23
C GLY A 182 -15.60 12.11 -6.94
N GLY A 183 -15.91 11.49 -8.07
CA GLY A 183 -17.16 11.72 -8.82
C GLY A 183 -18.37 10.91 -8.34
N HIS A 184 -18.15 9.88 -7.51
CA HIS A 184 -19.19 8.95 -7.05
C HIS A 184 -19.91 9.46 -5.79
N VAL A 185 -21.23 9.50 -5.83
CA VAL A 185 -22.10 9.70 -4.66
C VAL A 185 -22.53 8.33 -4.16
N ALA A 186 -22.09 7.93 -2.99
CA ALA A 186 -22.39 6.63 -2.43
C ALA A 186 -23.89 6.50 -2.09
N VAL A 187 -24.37 5.26 -1.94
CA VAL A 187 -25.76 4.98 -1.58
C VAL A 187 -26.15 5.65 -0.26
N SER A 188 -27.44 5.96 -0.09
CA SER A 188 -27.91 6.61 1.15
C SER A 188 -27.63 5.74 2.38
N PRO A 189 -27.42 6.36 3.55
CA PRO A 189 -27.05 5.63 4.77
C PRO A 189 -28.02 4.52 5.17
N GLY A 190 -29.33 4.74 4.98
CA GLY A 190 -30.36 3.74 5.24
C GLY A 190 -30.38 2.57 4.26
N ALA A 191 -29.80 2.76 3.07
CA ALA A 191 -29.71 1.72 2.05
C ALA A 191 -28.53 0.75 2.29
N ILE A 192 -27.48 1.16 2.99
CA ILE A 192 -26.24 0.38 3.16
C ILE A 192 -26.52 -1.06 3.61
N PRO A 193 -27.40 -1.34 4.60
CA PRO A 193 -27.61 -2.71 5.04
C PRO A 193 -28.09 -3.64 3.92
N ARG A 194 -29.02 -3.20 3.04
CA ARG A 194 -29.50 -4.04 1.94
C ARG A 194 -28.46 -4.23 0.84
N PHE A 195 -27.58 -3.23 0.60
CA PHE A 195 -26.49 -3.37 -0.33
C PHE A 195 -25.40 -4.33 0.20
N LEU A 196 -25.08 -4.28 1.49
CA LEU A 196 -24.19 -5.25 2.13
C LEU A 196 -24.79 -6.66 2.14
N ALA A 197 -26.10 -6.81 2.37
CA ALA A 197 -26.79 -8.10 2.28
C ALA A 197 -26.69 -8.69 0.87
N ARG A 198 -26.91 -7.89 -0.19
CA ARG A 198 -26.74 -8.32 -1.57
C ARG A 198 -25.31 -8.66 -1.91
N PHE A 199 -24.35 -7.90 -1.40
CA PHE A 199 -22.91 -8.17 -1.51
C PHE A 199 -22.56 -9.53 -0.89
N GLU A 200 -23.00 -9.79 0.33
CA GLU A 200 -22.81 -11.05 1.04
C GLU A 200 -23.42 -12.23 0.28
N GLU A 201 -24.66 -12.10 -0.19
CA GLU A 201 -25.37 -13.11 -0.96
C GLU A 201 -24.56 -13.57 -2.18
N VAL A 202 -23.97 -12.63 -2.93
CA VAL A 202 -23.27 -12.95 -4.18
C VAL A 202 -21.86 -13.49 -3.93
N TYR A 203 -21.12 -12.89 -2.99
CA TYR A 203 -19.69 -13.19 -2.86
C TYR A 203 -19.36 -14.31 -1.87
N SER A 204 -20.28 -14.68 -0.95
CA SER A 204 -19.98 -15.68 0.09
C SER A 204 -20.01 -17.14 -0.38
N HIS A 205 -20.57 -17.42 -1.57
CA HIS A 205 -20.79 -18.80 -2.04
C HIS A 205 -20.22 -19.06 -3.44
N LEU A 206 -19.10 -18.42 -3.77
CA LEU A 206 -18.45 -18.58 -5.07
C LEU A 206 -17.66 -19.88 -5.17
N SER A 207 -17.58 -20.45 -6.39
CA SER A 207 -16.57 -21.46 -6.70
C SER A 207 -15.18 -20.90 -6.52
N ARG A 208 -14.13 -21.75 -6.42
CA ARG A 208 -12.75 -21.26 -6.26
C ARG A 208 -12.34 -20.31 -7.38
N THR A 209 -12.64 -20.64 -8.63
CA THR A 209 -12.32 -19.79 -9.78
C THR A 209 -13.08 -18.48 -9.71
N ASP A 210 -14.39 -18.55 -9.43
CA ASP A 210 -15.22 -17.34 -9.29
C ASP A 210 -14.80 -16.46 -8.11
N ALA A 211 -14.32 -17.06 -7.03
CA ALA A 211 -13.80 -16.30 -5.88
C ALA A 211 -12.53 -15.51 -6.25
N ILE A 212 -11.62 -16.09 -7.05
CA ILE A 212 -10.44 -15.36 -7.54
C ILE A 212 -10.88 -14.20 -8.45
N LEU A 213 -11.75 -14.45 -9.41
CA LEU A 213 -12.27 -13.43 -10.32
C LEU A 213 -13.10 -12.39 -9.58
N GLY A 214 -13.90 -12.85 -8.62
CA GLY A 214 -14.80 -12.03 -7.81
C GLY A 214 -14.04 -11.12 -6.83
N ALA A 215 -12.78 -11.41 -6.49
CA ALA A 215 -12.01 -10.59 -5.56
C ALA A 215 -11.87 -9.14 -6.03
N ALA A 216 -11.61 -8.92 -7.32
CA ALA A 216 -11.57 -7.59 -7.90
C ALA A 216 -12.93 -6.89 -7.87
N ALA A 217 -14.00 -7.62 -8.25
CA ALA A 217 -15.34 -7.08 -8.24
C ALA A 217 -15.80 -6.73 -6.82
N ALA A 218 -15.59 -7.62 -5.85
CA ALA A 218 -15.90 -7.38 -4.44
C ALA A 218 -15.15 -6.17 -3.89
N HIS A 219 -13.86 -6.04 -4.25
CA HIS A 219 -13.04 -4.90 -3.86
C HIS A 219 -13.69 -3.58 -4.31
N HIS A 220 -14.04 -3.46 -5.58
CA HIS A 220 -14.67 -2.26 -6.11
C HIS A 220 -16.07 -2.05 -5.52
N ARG A 221 -16.91 -3.08 -5.48
CA ARG A 221 -18.30 -2.93 -5.00
C ARG A 221 -18.38 -2.54 -3.53
N LEU A 222 -17.44 -2.99 -2.69
CA LEU A 222 -17.33 -2.50 -1.31
C LEU A 222 -16.92 -1.02 -1.27
N ALA A 223 -15.95 -0.62 -2.09
CA ALA A 223 -15.55 0.78 -2.23
C ALA A 223 -16.71 1.65 -2.74
N TRP A 224 -17.52 1.15 -3.67
CA TRP A 224 -18.70 1.82 -4.22
C TRP A 224 -19.83 2.00 -3.19
N ILE A 225 -20.14 0.97 -2.37
CA ILE A 225 -21.11 1.07 -1.27
C ILE A 225 -20.64 2.11 -0.24
N HIS A 226 -19.35 2.16 0.02
CA HIS A 226 -18.67 3.07 0.96
C HIS A 226 -19.33 3.08 2.33
N PRO A 227 -19.35 1.94 3.07
CA PRO A 227 -20.18 1.78 4.24
C PRO A 227 -19.81 2.63 5.45
N PHE A 228 -18.58 3.14 5.54
CA PHE A 228 -18.07 3.86 6.70
C PHE A 228 -17.78 5.34 6.38
N LEU A 229 -17.66 6.17 7.42
CA LEU A 229 -17.24 7.57 7.26
C LEU A 229 -15.76 7.71 6.85
N ASP A 230 -14.91 6.79 7.33
CA ASP A 230 -13.48 6.71 6.98
C ASP A 230 -13.03 5.24 6.99
N GLY A 231 -11.85 4.95 6.47
CA GLY A 231 -11.24 3.61 6.49
C GLY A 231 -11.75 2.63 5.44
N ASN A 232 -12.64 3.03 4.53
CA ASN A 232 -13.21 2.15 3.50
C ASN A 232 -12.15 1.51 2.60
N GLY A 233 -11.15 2.27 2.16
CA GLY A 233 -10.06 1.77 1.33
C GLY A 233 -9.23 0.69 2.04
N ARG A 234 -8.89 0.89 3.31
CA ARG A 234 -8.17 -0.07 4.14
C ARG A 234 -8.97 -1.35 4.36
N VAL A 235 -10.27 -1.21 4.66
CA VAL A 235 -11.19 -2.36 4.81
C VAL A 235 -11.30 -3.15 3.51
N ALA A 236 -11.47 -2.49 2.36
CA ALA A 236 -11.56 -3.15 1.06
C ALA A 236 -10.26 -3.91 0.72
N ARG A 237 -9.09 -3.34 0.99
CA ARG A 237 -7.80 -4.02 0.77
C ARG A 237 -7.59 -5.21 1.71
N LEU A 238 -7.95 -5.07 3.00
CA LEU A 238 -7.89 -6.18 3.96
C LEU A 238 -8.89 -7.29 3.61
N MET A 239 -10.12 -6.95 3.22
CA MET A 239 -11.11 -7.92 2.73
C MET A 239 -10.57 -8.70 1.52
N SER A 240 -10.01 -8.01 0.53
CA SER A 240 -9.41 -8.66 -0.64
C SER A 240 -8.23 -9.57 -0.26
N HIS A 241 -7.43 -9.15 0.72
CA HIS A 241 -6.36 -9.99 1.27
C HIS A 241 -6.91 -11.31 1.84
N VAL A 242 -7.99 -11.25 2.64
CA VAL A 242 -8.64 -12.46 3.18
C VAL A 242 -9.18 -13.35 2.08
N MET A 243 -9.89 -12.77 1.10
CA MET A 243 -10.42 -13.56 -0.04
C MET A 243 -9.31 -14.34 -0.75
N LEU A 244 -8.21 -13.68 -1.07
CA LEU A 244 -7.08 -14.31 -1.76
C LEU A 244 -6.36 -15.30 -0.84
N LEU A 245 -6.21 -14.99 0.45
CA LEU A 245 -5.60 -15.87 1.45
C LEU A 245 -6.37 -17.19 1.56
N GLU A 246 -7.69 -17.14 1.71
CA GLU A 246 -8.55 -18.32 1.89
C GLU A 246 -8.69 -19.12 0.59
N THR A 247 -8.80 -18.44 -0.57
CA THR A 247 -9.05 -19.09 -1.85
C THR A 247 -7.80 -19.74 -2.43
N LEU A 248 -6.64 -19.09 -2.28
CA LEU A 248 -5.36 -19.49 -2.91
C LEU A 248 -4.38 -20.14 -1.92
N ASP A 249 -4.69 -20.16 -0.61
CA ASP A 249 -3.75 -20.59 0.42
C ASP A 249 -2.39 -19.88 0.27
N THR A 250 -2.41 -18.54 0.26
CA THR A 250 -1.21 -17.73 -0.03
C THR A 250 -0.14 -17.83 1.05
N GLY A 251 -0.46 -18.36 2.23
CA GLY A 251 0.40 -18.33 3.41
C GLY A 251 0.73 -16.92 3.90
N ALA A 252 -0.03 -15.90 3.46
CA ALA A 252 0.20 -14.48 3.73
C ALA A 252 1.61 -13.97 3.30
N VAL A 253 2.27 -14.62 2.33
CA VAL A 253 3.65 -14.31 1.91
C VAL A 253 3.76 -13.35 0.73
N TRP A 254 2.64 -12.80 0.28
CA TRP A 254 2.56 -11.72 -0.70
C TRP A 254 1.28 -10.89 -0.52
N SER A 255 1.25 -9.70 -1.07
CA SER A 255 0.09 -8.81 -1.01
C SER A 255 0.01 -7.92 -2.25
N VAL A 256 -1.21 -7.68 -2.74
CA VAL A 256 -1.47 -6.83 -3.90
C VAL A 256 -1.27 -5.33 -3.60
N ALA A 257 -1.30 -4.91 -2.32
CA ALA A 257 -1.23 -3.48 -1.96
C ALA A 257 0.02 -2.78 -2.49
N ARG A 258 1.18 -3.50 -2.53
CA ARG A 258 2.40 -2.95 -3.14
C ARG A 258 2.22 -2.70 -4.64
N GLY A 259 1.56 -3.61 -5.35
CA GLY A 259 1.24 -3.42 -6.77
C GLY A 259 0.35 -2.20 -7.01
N PHE A 260 -0.69 -2.03 -6.20
CA PHE A 260 -1.57 -0.87 -6.27
C PHE A 260 -0.87 0.44 -5.94
N ALA A 261 -0.07 0.48 -4.88
CA ALA A 261 0.63 1.69 -4.47
C ALA A 261 1.68 2.16 -5.51
N ARG A 262 2.37 1.21 -6.17
CA ARG A 262 3.32 1.52 -7.25
C ARG A 262 2.65 1.98 -8.54
N ASN A 263 1.36 1.72 -8.69
CA ASN A 263 0.52 2.09 -9.83
C ASN A 263 -0.74 2.83 -9.33
N VAL A 264 -0.58 3.74 -8.36
CA VAL A 264 -1.70 4.33 -7.63
C VAL A 264 -2.67 5.11 -8.51
N ASP A 265 -2.16 5.81 -9.52
CA ASP A 265 -3.00 6.56 -10.47
C ASP A 265 -3.83 5.60 -11.34
N ALA A 266 -3.21 4.54 -11.86
CA ALA A 266 -3.93 3.51 -12.62
C ALA A 266 -4.97 2.80 -11.74
N TYR A 267 -4.61 2.47 -10.49
CA TYR A 267 -5.53 1.87 -9.54
C TYR A 267 -6.75 2.76 -9.27
N LYS A 268 -6.54 4.05 -8.99
CA LYS A 268 -7.62 5.02 -8.75
C LYS A 268 -8.46 5.26 -10.01
N SER A 269 -7.83 5.35 -11.18
CA SER A 269 -8.53 5.50 -12.46
C SER A 269 -9.42 4.29 -12.75
N HIS A 270 -8.93 3.06 -12.57
CA HIS A 270 -9.74 1.86 -12.77
C HIS A 270 -10.92 1.77 -11.80
N LEU A 271 -10.75 2.19 -10.54
CA LEU A 271 -11.87 2.25 -9.59
C LEU A 271 -12.92 3.25 -10.07
N ALA A 272 -12.50 4.46 -10.47
CA ALA A 272 -13.42 5.49 -10.97
C ALA A 272 -14.12 5.06 -12.28
N ASP A 273 -13.41 4.37 -13.18
CA ASP A 273 -14.01 3.84 -14.41
C ASP A 273 -15.14 2.85 -14.12
N CYS A 274 -15.00 2.03 -13.06
CA CYS A 274 -16.00 1.06 -12.64
C CYS A 274 -17.27 1.68 -12.04
N ASP A 275 -17.25 2.98 -11.69
CA ASP A 275 -18.44 3.75 -11.29
C ASP A 275 -19.28 4.19 -12.49
N SER A 276 -18.73 4.07 -13.70
CA SER A 276 -19.39 4.51 -14.92
C SER A 276 -20.62 3.65 -15.24
N PRO A 277 -21.72 4.26 -15.71
CA PRO A 277 -22.87 3.52 -16.14
C PRO A 277 -22.56 2.67 -17.38
N ARG A 278 -23.35 1.61 -17.56
CA ARG A 278 -23.35 0.79 -18.77
C ARG A 278 -23.58 1.67 -20.01
N ARG A 279 -22.77 1.49 -21.05
CA ARG A 279 -22.81 2.32 -22.27
C ARG A 279 -23.85 1.85 -23.29
N ASN A 280 -24.01 0.52 -23.44
CA ASN A 280 -24.91 -0.09 -24.43
C ASN A 280 -25.12 -1.59 -24.10
N ASP A 281 -25.86 -2.30 -24.95
CA ASP A 281 -26.20 -3.72 -24.74
C ASP A 281 -25.01 -4.69 -24.86
N LEU A 282 -23.87 -4.24 -25.40
CA LEU A 282 -22.63 -5.02 -25.47
C LEU A 282 -21.77 -4.85 -24.20
N ASP A 283 -22.12 -3.93 -23.33
CA ASP A 283 -21.44 -3.63 -22.06
C ASP A 283 -22.15 -4.29 -20.85
N GLY A 284 -22.52 -5.55 -21.01
CA GLY A 284 -23.18 -6.34 -19.96
C GLY A 284 -24.66 -6.02 -19.77
N ARG A 285 -25.24 -6.49 -18.66
CA ARG A 285 -26.67 -6.34 -18.34
C ARG A 285 -26.97 -5.52 -17.09
N GLY A 286 -25.95 -5.11 -16.34
CA GLY A 286 -26.09 -4.31 -15.12
C GLY A 286 -26.34 -2.82 -15.39
N MET A 287 -26.42 -2.06 -14.33
CA MET A 287 -26.48 -0.58 -14.40
C MET A 287 -25.11 0.03 -14.62
N LEU A 288 -24.04 -0.62 -14.12
CA LEU A 288 -22.66 -0.21 -14.29
C LEU A 288 -22.01 -0.96 -15.46
N SER A 289 -20.88 -0.42 -15.97
CA SER A 289 -20.13 -1.00 -17.08
C SER A 289 -19.44 -2.31 -16.69
N GLU A 290 -19.80 -3.41 -17.37
CA GLU A 290 -19.11 -4.69 -17.25
C GLU A 290 -17.71 -4.62 -17.86
N GLU A 291 -17.54 -3.87 -18.93
CA GLU A 291 -16.22 -3.69 -19.57
C GLU A 291 -15.22 -2.98 -18.64
N ALA A 292 -15.67 -1.95 -17.91
CA ALA A 292 -14.84 -1.28 -16.92
C ALA A 292 -14.47 -2.25 -15.78
N LEU A 293 -15.43 -3.02 -15.28
CA LEU A 293 -15.18 -4.03 -14.27
C LEU A 293 -14.21 -5.11 -14.74
N ALA A 294 -14.30 -5.54 -16.01
CA ALA A 294 -13.37 -6.51 -16.59
C ALA A 294 -11.95 -5.94 -16.73
N ARG A 295 -11.81 -4.66 -17.12
CA ARG A 295 -10.51 -3.99 -17.14
C ARG A 295 -9.90 -3.90 -15.75
N PHE A 296 -10.69 -3.55 -14.75
CA PHE A 296 -10.22 -3.53 -13.36
C PHE A 296 -9.84 -4.92 -12.88
N ALA A 297 -10.63 -5.96 -13.18
CA ALA A 297 -10.31 -7.33 -12.81
C ALA A 297 -9.00 -7.81 -13.47
N ASN A 298 -8.77 -7.47 -14.74
CA ASN A 298 -7.51 -7.74 -15.43
C ASN A 298 -6.34 -7.05 -14.73
N PHE A 299 -6.45 -5.75 -14.43
CA PHE A 299 -5.45 -4.99 -13.70
C PHE A 299 -5.18 -5.61 -12.31
N PHE A 300 -6.22 -5.91 -11.55
CA PHE A 300 -6.12 -6.49 -10.20
C PHE A 300 -5.36 -7.83 -10.22
N LEU A 301 -5.75 -8.76 -11.10
CA LEU A 301 -5.13 -10.07 -11.22
C LEU A 301 -3.68 -9.98 -11.73
N SER A 302 -3.43 -9.09 -12.68
CA SER A 302 -2.07 -8.82 -13.18
C SER A 302 -1.16 -8.28 -12.06
N MET A 303 -1.67 -7.39 -11.20
CA MET A 303 -0.94 -6.92 -10.03
C MET A 303 -0.69 -8.05 -9.02
N CYS A 304 -1.65 -8.95 -8.81
CA CYS A 304 -1.44 -10.11 -7.95
C CYS A 304 -0.31 -11.02 -8.50
N ILE A 305 -0.33 -11.33 -9.79
CA ILE A 305 0.69 -12.15 -10.47
C ILE A 305 2.07 -11.48 -10.36
N ASP A 306 2.15 -10.17 -10.61
CA ASP A 306 3.39 -9.39 -10.45
C ASP A 306 3.94 -9.51 -9.02
N GLN A 307 3.09 -9.39 -8.01
CA GLN A 307 3.52 -9.47 -6.62
C GLN A 307 3.98 -10.88 -6.21
N VAL A 308 3.30 -11.93 -6.64
CA VAL A 308 3.77 -13.30 -6.42
C VAL A 308 5.14 -13.52 -7.08
N THR A 309 5.29 -13.13 -8.33
CA THR A 309 6.54 -13.26 -9.10
C THR A 309 7.68 -12.47 -8.45
N PHE A 310 7.39 -11.26 -7.99
CA PHE A 310 8.35 -10.42 -7.27
C PHE A 310 8.83 -11.10 -5.99
N MET A 311 7.90 -11.59 -5.16
CA MET A 311 8.24 -12.26 -3.89
C MET A 311 8.98 -13.58 -4.13
N GLU A 312 8.59 -14.37 -5.12
CA GLU A 312 9.29 -15.57 -5.52
C GLU A 312 10.74 -15.27 -5.92
N GLY A 313 10.95 -14.21 -6.72
CA GLY A 313 12.28 -13.75 -7.11
C GLY A 313 13.15 -13.32 -5.93
N LEU A 314 12.56 -12.70 -4.90
CA LEU A 314 13.26 -12.31 -3.67
C LEU A 314 13.64 -13.53 -2.83
N MET A 315 12.79 -14.56 -2.80
CA MET A 315 12.95 -15.75 -1.96
C MET A 315 13.71 -16.87 -2.65
N GLN A 316 14.28 -16.67 -3.85
CA GLN A 316 15.16 -17.66 -4.50
C GLN A 316 16.30 -18.04 -3.54
N PRO A 317 16.43 -19.34 -3.17
CA PRO A 317 17.31 -19.77 -2.06
C PRO A 317 18.75 -19.28 -2.18
N ASP A 318 19.37 -19.44 -3.34
CA ASP A 318 20.77 -19.04 -3.56
C ASP A 318 20.97 -17.52 -3.46
N LYS A 319 20.03 -16.75 -4.02
CA LYS A 319 20.10 -15.29 -3.97
C LYS A 319 19.85 -14.76 -2.57
N LEU A 320 18.87 -15.31 -1.86
CA LEU A 320 18.58 -14.92 -0.48
C LEU A 320 19.76 -15.28 0.44
N ARG A 321 20.28 -16.50 0.30
CA ARG A 321 21.47 -16.95 1.04
C ARG A 321 22.65 -16.01 0.82
N THR A 322 22.97 -15.70 -0.42
CA THR A 322 24.09 -14.80 -0.77
C THR A 322 23.92 -13.43 -0.12
N ARG A 323 22.74 -12.83 -0.19
CA ARG A 323 22.47 -11.51 0.42
C ARG A 323 22.60 -11.53 1.94
N ILE A 324 22.10 -12.57 2.60
CA ILE A 324 22.20 -12.73 4.06
C ILE A 324 23.66 -12.93 4.47
N LEU A 325 24.41 -13.82 3.80
CA LEU A 325 25.80 -14.09 4.16
C LEU A 325 26.70 -12.90 3.88
N SER A 326 26.51 -12.18 2.78
CA SER A 326 27.27 -10.93 2.51
C SER A 326 27.04 -9.88 3.61
N TRP A 327 25.81 -9.73 4.08
CA TRP A 327 25.51 -8.85 5.22
C TRP A 327 26.25 -9.31 6.49
N VAL A 328 26.22 -10.62 6.79
CA VAL A 328 26.93 -11.18 7.98
C VAL A 328 28.41 -10.92 7.91
N GLU A 329 29.03 -11.12 6.76
CA GLU A 329 30.47 -10.88 6.56
C GLU A 329 30.85 -9.42 6.81
N GLU A 330 30.01 -8.49 6.37
CA GLU A 330 30.22 -7.07 6.66
C GLU A 330 30.11 -6.77 8.16
N GLU A 331 29.07 -7.31 8.84
CA GLU A 331 28.88 -7.11 10.27
C GLU A 331 30.00 -7.74 11.10
N ILE A 332 30.57 -8.87 10.66
CA ILE A 332 31.76 -9.47 11.28
C ILE A 332 32.99 -8.56 11.10
N LYS A 333 33.21 -8.02 9.89
CA LYS A 333 34.32 -7.09 9.61
C LYS A 333 34.22 -5.83 10.46
N LEU A 334 33.02 -5.34 10.72
CA LEU A 334 32.73 -4.19 11.59
C LEU A 334 32.83 -4.53 13.09
N GLY A 335 33.05 -5.81 13.46
CA GLY A 335 33.09 -6.26 14.85
C GLY A 335 31.72 -6.31 15.54
N ALA A 336 30.63 -6.15 14.79
CA ALA A 336 29.26 -6.12 15.29
C ALA A 336 28.66 -7.53 15.47
N LEU A 337 29.18 -8.52 14.74
CA LEU A 337 28.84 -9.93 14.91
C LEU A 337 30.09 -10.78 15.18
N PRO A 338 30.00 -11.84 16.00
CA PRO A 338 31.07 -12.80 16.18
C PRO A 338 31.43 -13.53 14.88
N ALA A 339 32.67 -13.95 14.73
CA ALA A 339 33.08 -14.84 13.64
C ALA A 339 32.22 -16.10 13.59
N LYS A 340 31.97 -16.62 12.39
CA LYS A 340 31.11 -17.79 12.12
C LYS A 340 29.61 -17.59 12.36
N SER A 341 29.11 -16.37 12.58
CA SER A 341 27.67 -16.08 12.70
C SER A 341 26.88 -16.53 11.46
N GLY A 342 27.50 -16.50 10.28
CA GLY A 342 26.89 -16.96 9.02
C GLY A 342 26.49 -18.43 9.05
N ASN A 343 27.25 -19.28 9.74
CA ASN A 343 26.96 -20.72 9.80
C ASN A 343 25.60 -21.02 10.46
N ILE A 344 25.20 -20.25 11.48
CA ILE A 344 23.89 -20.39 12.13
C ILE A 344 22.78 -20.03 11.15
N LEU A 345 22.89 -18.87 10.46
CA LEU A 345 21.88 -18.42 9.52
C LEU A 345 21.78 -19.33 8.30
N GLU A 346 22.91 -19.82 7.80
CA GLU A 346 22.93 -20.80 6.71
C GLU A 346 22.26 -22.12 7.09
N ALA A 347 22.53 -22.64 8.29
CA ALA A 347 21.89 -23.85 8.80
C ALA A 347 20.37 -23.68 8.91
N ILE A 348 19.90 -22.49 9.35
CA ILE A 348 18.47 -22.18 9.44
C ILE A 348 17.84 -22.03 8.05
N LEU A 349 18.50 -21.34 7.12
CA LEU A 349 18.01 -21.21 5.74
C LEU A 349 17.82 -22.56 5.07
N TYR A 350 18.74 -23.49 5.31
CA TYR A 350 18.69 -24.82 4.72
C TYR A 350 17.63 -25.74 5.38
N ARG A 351 17.50 -25.68 6.72
CA ARG A 351 16.63 -26.60 7.48
C ARG A 351 15.25 -26.00 7.81
N GLY A 352 15.10 -24.68 7.62
CA GLY A 352 13.94 -23.91 8.08
C GLY A 352 14.09 -23.43 9.53
N GLU A 353 14.59 -24.27 10.43
CA GLU A 353 14.86 -23.95 11.83
C GLU A 353 16.10 -24.70 12.32
N LEU A 354 16.66 -24.26 13.45
CA LEU A 354 17.82 -24.91 14.07
C LEU A 354 17.55 -25.21 15.56
N PRO A 355 17.51 -26.49 15.96
CA PRO A 355 17.49 -26.85 17.37
C PRO A 355 18.67 -26.20 18.10
N ARG A 356 18.43 -25.62 19.28
CA ARG A 356 19.51 -24.96 20.06
C ARG A 356 20.68 -25.86 20.39
N ALA A 357 20.41 -27.18 20.59
CA ALA A 357 21.45 -28.18 20.84
C ALA A 357 22.41 -28.34 19.65
N ASP A 358 21.94 -28.10 18.42
CA ASP A 358 22.74 -28.25 17.20
C ASP A 358 23.58 -27.01 16.87
N ALA A 359 23.38 -25.90 17.60
CA ALA A 359 24.05 -24.65 17.32
C ALA A 359 25.59 -24.74 17.38
N ALA A 360 26.14 -25.46 18.37
CA ALA A 360 27.57 -25.68 18.51
C ALA A 360 28.14 -26.49 17.32
N THR A 361 27.43 -27.53 16.93
CA THR A 361 27.79 -28.36 15.75
C THR A 361 27.73 -27.55 14.47
N ALA A 362 26.68 -26.75 14.26
CA ALA A 362 26.53 -25.87 13.07
C ALA A 362 27.68 -24.88 12.95
N VAL A 363 28.14 -24.31 14.06
CA VAL A 363 29.26 -23.37 14.09
C VAL A 363 30.63 -24.07 14.01
N GLY A 364 30.71 -25.37 14.36
CA GLY A 364 31.97 -26.10 14.54
C GLY A 364 32.82 -25.45 15.64
N ALA A 365 32.21 -25.18 16.81
CA ALA A 365 32.85 -24.51 17.94
C ALA A 365 32.26 -24.98 19.29
N THR A 366 32.78 -24.41 20.39
CA THR A 366 32.28 -24.73 21.74
C THR A 366 30.87 -24.16 21.96
N ASP A 367 30.10 -24.78 22.87
CA ASP A 367 28.78 -24.32 23.30
C ASP A 367 28.78 -22.83 23.73
N ARG A 368 29.86 -22.43 24.46
CA ARG A 368 30.00 -21.03 24.90
C ARG A 368 30.06 -20.05 23.69
N HIS A 369 30.78 -20.41 22.65
CA HIS A 369 30.93 -19.58 21.45
C HIS A 369 29.62 -19.58 20.67
N ALA A 370 28.95 -20.73 20.50
CA ALA A 370 27.67 -20.83 19.84
C ALA A 370 26.59 -19.96 20.54
N ARG A 371 26.51 -20.04 21.89
CA ARG A 371 25.60 -19.16 22.65
C ARG A 371 25.86 -17.68 22.45
N ARG A 372 27.14 -17.27 22.39
CA ARG A 372 27.49 -15.86 22.09
C ARG A 372 27.01 -15.43 20.72
N ILE A 373 27.16 -16.29 19.70
CA ILE A 373 26.66 -16.02 18.34
C ILE A 373 25.13 -15.90 18.34
N VAL A 374 24.43 -16.86 18.93
CA VAL A 374 22.97 -16.85 19.02
C VAL A 374 22.45 -15.60 19.74
N SER A 375 23.09 -15.19 20.84
CA SER A 375 22.74 -13.95 21.56
C SER A 375 22.89 -12.73 20.65
N ALA A 376 24.04 -12.58 20.00
CA ALA A 376 24.31 -11.45 19.11
C ALA A 376 23.31 -11.37 17.93
N LEU A 377 22.99 -12.52 17.31
CA LEU A 377 22.01 -12.56 16.22
C LEU A 377 20.57 -12.28 16.71
N THR A 378 20.23 -12.71 17.93
CA THR A 378 18.94 -12.41 18.56
C THR A 378 18.84 -10.90 18.91
N GLU A 379 19.89 -10.31 19.46
CA GLU A 379 19.97 -8.88 19.77
C GLU A 379 19.85 -8.01 18.50
N ARG A 380 20.35 -8.51 17.37
CA ARG A 380 20.19 -7.90 16.04
C ARG A 380 18.78 -8.08 15.48
N GLY A 381 17.90 -8.88 16.14
CA GLY A 381 16.54 -9.14 15.70
C GLY A 381 16.42 -10.04 14.48
N VAL A 382 17.49 -10.75 14.09
CA VAL A 382 17.48 -11.68 12.95
C VAL A 382 17.16 -13.12 13.32
N LEU A 383 17.18 -13.45 14.62
CA LEU A 383 16.75 -14.72 15.17
C LEU A 383 15.65 -14.55 16.21
N THR A 384 14.74 -15.52 16.23
CA THR A 384 13.71 -15.65 17.27
C THR A 384 13.57 -17.10 17.71
N ALA A 385 12.93 -17.30 18.86
CA ALA A 385 12.48 -18.62 19.34
C ALA A 385 11.30 -18.44 20.29
N ASP A 386 10.32 -19.34 20.26
CA ASP A 386 9.10 -19.28 21.09
C ASP A 386 9.33 -19.58 22.57
N GLY A 387 10.58 -19.85 22.96
CA GLY A 387 10.96 -20.12 24.33
C GLY A 387 12.42 -20.59 24.47
N ALA A 388 12.87 -20.75 25.70
CA ALA A 388 14.26 -21.08 26.01
C ALA A 388 14.76 -22.41 25.40
N ARG A 389 13.87 -23.34 25.12
CA ARG A 389 14.16 -24.65 24.53
C ARG A 389 13.69 -24.80 23.10
N ALA A 390 12.92 -23.84 22.59
CA ALA A 390 12.40 -23.86 21.22
C ALA A 390 13.54 -23.68 20.18
N PRO A 391 13.38 -24.24 18.96
CA PRO A 391 14.34 -24.08 17.90
C PRO A 391 14.47 -22.59 17.51
N LEU A 392 15.63 -22.26 16.97
CA LEU A 392 15.93 -20.93 16.43
C LEU A 392 15.34 -20.82 15.04
N ARG A 393 14.69 -19.70 14.75
CA ARG A 393 14.09 -19.37 13.45
C ARG A 393 14.60 -18.02 12.96
N LEU A 394 14.68 -17.88 11.64
CA LEU A 394 15.04 -16.63 10.99
C LEU A 394 13.90 -15.63 11.13
N VAL A 395 14.22 -14.36 11.31
CA VAL A 395 13.31 -13.22 11.22
C VAL A 395 13.80 -12.30 10.10
N PHE A 396 12.87 -11.66 9.42
CA PHE A 396 13.18 -10.65 8.40
C PHE A 396 12.90 -9.25 8.96
N PRO A 397 13.88 -8.57 9.59
CA PRO A 397 13.67 -7.24 10.14
C PRO A 397 13.45 -6.22 9.01
N ALA A 398 12.52 -5.29 9.20
CA ALA A 398 12.29 -4.21 8.23
C ALA A 398 13.55 -3.33 8.03
N THR A 399 14.39 -3.19 9.05
CA THR A 399 15.68 -2.49 8.99
C THR A 399 16.69 -3.13 8.03
N LEU A 400 16.58 -4.42 7.77
CA LEU A 400 17.44 -5.16 6.83
C LEU A 400 16.74 -5.44 5.49
N ALA A 401 15.50 -4.96 5.30
CA ALA A 401 14.73 -5.24 4.10
C ALA A 401 15.43 -4.73 2.83
N SER A 402 16.07 -3.55 2.85
CA SER A 402 16.84 -3.05 1.71
C SER A 402 18.00 -3.96 1.30
N ARG A 403 18.59 -4.69 2.23
CA ARG A 403 19.71 -5.60 1.99
C ARG A 403 19.28 -7.02 1.63
N TRP A 404 18.33 -7.56 2.39
CA TRP A 404 17.89 -8.95 2.23
C TRP A 404 16.79 -9.11 1.18
N MET A 405 15.92 -8.10 1.06
CA MET A 405 14.72 -8.07 0.22
C MET A 405 14.70 -6.79 -0.63
N PRO A 406 15.66 -6.58 -1.55
CA PRO A 406 15.79 -5.34 -2.32
C PRO A 406 14.52 -5.03 -3.10
N GLY A 407 14.08 -3.76 -3.06
CA GLY A 407 12.86 -3.30 -3.71
C GLY A 407 11.56 -3.68 -2.99
N LEU A 408 11.62 -4.35 -1.82
CA LEU A 408 10.43 -4.64 -1.02
C LEU A 408 9.77 -3.36 -0.49
N PHE A 409 10.60 -2.42 -0.04
CA PHE A 409 10.21 -1.04 0.29
C PHE A 409 10.94 -0.08 -0.63
N PRO A 410 10.44 1.15 -0.85
CA PRO A 410 11.21 2.17 -1.54
C PRO A 410 12.53 2.41 -0.80
N GLU A 411 13.61 2.49 -1.54
CA GLU A 411 14.88 2.89 -0.94
C GLU A 411 14.72 4.34 -0.46
N ARG A 412 14.97 4.58 0.83
CA ARG A 412 15.26 5.94 1.27
C ARG A 412 16.53 6.36 0.58
N VAL A 413 16.45 7.26 -0.33
CA VAL A 413 17.57 8.14 -0.58
C VAL A 413 17.72 8.93 0.72
N ALA A 414 18.67 8.52 1.56
CA ALA A 414 18.99 9.28 2.77
C ALA A 414 19.21 10.73 2.34
N PRO A 415 18.67 11.73 3.07
CA PRO A 415 19.09 13.10 2.86
C PRO A 415 20.61 13.13 3.05
N GLY A 416 21.36 13.13 1.95
CA GLY A 416 22.85 13.05 1.94
C GLY A 416 23.48 11.81 1.30
N ALA A 417 22.74 10.74 0.93
CA ALA A 417 23.30 9.54 0.27
C ALA A 417 23.24 9.59 -1.26
N ARG A 418 22.64 10.61 -1.86
CA ARG A 418 22.92 11.00 -3.24
C ARG A 418 24.17 11.89 -3.28
N ARG A 419 25.31 11.35 -2.95
CA ARG A 419 26.58 11.97 -3.41
C ARG A 419 26.64 11.76 -4.92
N GLY A 420 26.26 12.80 -5.69
CA GLY A 420 26.41 12.82 -7.12
C GLY A 420 25.24 13.35 -7.94
N LEU A 421 24.08 13.60 -7.32
CA LEU A 421 22.93 14.15 -8.04
C LEU A 421 22.53 15.48 -7.40
N GLU A 422 23.11 16.54 -7.84
CA GLU A 422 22.74 17.91 -7.48
C GLU A 422 22.25 18.60 -8.74
N LEU A 423 20.95 18.96 -8.77
CA LEU A 423 20.44 19.75 -9.88
C LEU A 423 21.12 21.11 -9.83
N THR A 424 22.06 21.33 -10.74
CA THR A 424 22.79 22.57 -10.92
C THR A 424 22.25 23.32 -12.13
N PHE A 425 22.38 24.63 -12.13
CA PHE A 425 21.95 25.48 -13.24
C PHE A 425 23.19 26.22 -13.79
N PRO A 426 23.98 25.56 -14.67
CA PRO A 426 25.28 26.08 -15.11
C PRO A 426 25.20 27.25 -16.09
N ALA A 427 24.05 27.47 -16.74
CA ALA A 427 23.86 28.54 -17.70
C ALA A 427 22.42 29.05 -17.66
N PRO A 428 22.19 30.35 -17.80
CA PRO A 428 20.85 30.92 -17.95
C PRO A 428 20.30 30.60 -19.35
N ASP A 429 19.76 29.39 -19.52
CA ASP A 429 19.08 28.96 -20.74
C ASP A 429 17.60 28.90 -20.44
N ALA A 430 16.91 30.04 -20.45
CA ALA A 430 15.48 30.16 -20.20
C ALA A 430 14.77 30.77 -21.40
N ARG A 431 13.58 30.28 -21.71
CA ARG A 431 12.74 30.79 -22.77
C ARG A 431 11.24 30.71 -22.43
N TYR A 432 10.47 31.70 -22.83
CA TYR A 432 9.02 31.66 -22.74
C TYR A 432 8.43 30.83 -23.88
N VAL A 433 7.44 29.99 -23.57
CA VAL A 433 6.75 29.12 -24.54
C VAL A 433 5.27 29.49 -24.54
N PHE A 434 4.86 30.30 -25.55
CA PHE A 434 3.54 30.88 -25.68
C PHE A 434 2.40 29.84 -25.67
N ASP A 435 2.55 28.73 -26.39
CA ASP A 435 1.49 27.71 -26.52
C ASP A 435 1.19 26.98 -25.21
N ARG A 436 2.04 27.15 -24.22
CA ARG A 436 1.93 26.45 -22.91
C ARG A 436 1.90 27.41 -21.72
N GLU A 437 2.06 28.70 -21.98
CA GLU A 437 2.07 29.77 -20.96
C GLU A 437 3.05 29.47 -19.82
N VAL A 438 4.28 29.04 -20.18
CA VAL A 438 5.34 28.70 -19.24
C VAL A 438 6.68 29.30 -19.64
N VAL A 439 7.53 29.58 -18.64
CA VAL A 439 8.97 29.78 -18.85
C VAL A 439 9.66 28.43 -18.65
N VAL A 440 10.35 27.93 -19.69
CA VAL A 440 11.14 26.72 -19.65
C VAL A 440 12.60 27.08 -19.42
N PHE A 441 13.24 26.40 -18.46
CA PHE A 441 14.66 26.54 -18.16
C PHE A 441 15.28 25.15 -17.89
N TRP A 442 16.58 25.08 -17.77
CA TRP A 442 17.27 23.79 -17.76
C TRP A 442 18.23 23.67 -16.58
N GLY A 443 18.05 22.61 -15.81
CA GLY A 443 19.01 22.15 -14.84
C GLY A 443 19.88 21.02 -15.41
N GLN A 444 20.95 20.68 -14.71
CA GLN A 444 21.85 19.60 -15.03
C GLN A 444 22.11 18.73 -13.79
N ASP A 445 21.93 17.42 -13.96
CA ASP A 445 22.25 16.40 -12.97
C ASP A 445 23.28 15.43 -13.56
N GLY A 446 24.53 15.59 -13.18
CA GLY A 446 25.65 14.90 -13.82
C GLY A 446 25.72 15.22 -15.32
N GLU A 447 25.58 14.20 -16.18
CA GLU A 447 25.51 14.37 -17.65
C GLU A 447 24.09 14.53 -18.19
N THR A 448 23.07 14.44 -17.32
CA THR A 448 21.65 14.49 -17.75
C THR A 448 21.10 15.91 -17.65
N ARG A 449 20.53 16.39 -18.75
CA ARG A 449 19.85 17.68 -18.78
C ARG A 449 18.39 17.52 -18.36
N ILE A 450 17.99 18.22 -17.31
CA ILE A 450 16.65 18.18 -16.73
C ILE A 450 15.88 19.40 -17.16
N ARG A 451 14.71 19.19 -17.78
CA ARG A 451 13.80 20.27 -18.15
C ARG A 451 13.04 20.73 -16.92
N CYS A 452 13.05 22.04 -16.68
CA CYS A 452 12.25 22.69 -15.65
C CYS A 452 11.31 23.70 -16.30
N GLU A 453 10.14 23.91 -15.73
CA GLU A 453 9.19 24.93 -16.21
C GLU A 453 8.44 25.57 -15.05
N ILE A 454 8.10 26.84 -15.19
CA ILE A 454 7.25 27.58 -14.26
C ILE A 454 6.10 28.20 -15.06
N SER A 455 4.86 28.10 -14.53
CA SER A 455 3.69 28.67 -15.18
C SER A 455 3.69 30.20 -15.12
N GLU A 456 3.08 30.83 -16.12
CA GLU A 456 2.84 32.30 -16.17
C GLU A 456 2.08 32.74 -14.91
N GLU A 457 1.04 32.02 -14.53
CA GLU A 457 0.25 32.28 -13.32
C GLU A 457 1.13 32.29 -12.04
N ALA A 458 2.07 31.35 -11.93
CA ALA A 458 2.99 31.31 -10.79
C ALA A 458 3.97 32.49 -10.79
N LEU A 459 4.42 32.94 -11.95
CA LEU A 459 5.25 34.13 -12.08
C LEU A 459 4.49 35.41 -11.72
N ASP A 460 3.24 35.53 -12.17
CA ASP A 460 2.39 36.70 -11.89
C ASP A 460 2.03 36.80 -10.41
N ASP A 461 1.68 35.66 -9.76
CA ASP A 461 1.18 35.65 -8.39
C ASP A 461 2.30 35.77 -7.34
N HIS A 462 3.52 35.29 -7.65
CA HIS A 462 4.58 35.12 -6.64
C HIS A 462 5.91 35.83 -6.97
N PHE A 463 6.11 36.27 -8.24
CA PHE A 463 7.41 36.78 -8.70
C PHE A 463 7.29 38.12 -9.49
N ASP A 464 6.35 38.97 -9.13
CA ASP A 464 6.14 40.27 -9.76
C ASP A 464 6.03 40.21 -11.30
N GLY A 465 5.45 39.13 -11.83
CA GLY A 465 5.16 38.96 -13.25
C GLY A 465 4.18 40.04 -13.73
N ASP A 466 4.38 40.49 -14.96
CA ASP A 466 3.46 41.38 -15.66
C ASP A 466 3.21 40.73 -17.02
N ARG A 467 2.01 40.26 -17.29
CA ARG A 467 1.54 39.50 -18.48
C ARG A 467 2.13 39.88 -19.83
N LYS A 468 3.18 40.69 -19.85
CA LYS A 468 3.95 41.13 -20.99
C LYS A 468 5.45 40.85 -20.89
N ASN A 469 5.96 40.30 -19.78
CA ASN A 469 7.40 40.18 -19.53
C ASN A 469 7.79 39.00 -18.61
N GLU A 470 7.18 37.83 -18.79
CA GLU A 470 7.34 36.62 -17.97
C GLU A 470 8.82 36.18 -17.88
N LEU A 471 9.54 36.26 -19.00
CA LEU A 471 10.97 35.95 -19.01
C LEU A 471 11.79 36.95 -18.17
N LYS A 472 11.37 38.20 -18.09
CA LYS A 472 12.04 39.23 -17.28
C LYS A 472 11.75 38.99 -15.78
N ALA A 473 10.51 38.62 -15.43
CA ALA A 473 10.16 38.22 -14.06
C ALA A 473 10.96 37.00 -13.64
N PHE A 474 11.03 35.98 -14.48
CA PHE A 474 11.87 34.81 -14.25
C PHE A 474 13.34 35.21 -14.01
N LEU A 475 13.94 36.01 -14.87
CA LEU A 475 15.35 36.43 -14.75
C LEU A 475 15.62 37.25 -13.48
N ALA A 476 14.64 38.05 -13.04
CA ALA A 476 14.73 38.85 -11.82
C ALA A 476 14.76 37.96 -10.55
N HIS A 477 14.01 36.84 -10.58
CA HIS A 477 13.88 35.89 -9.47
C HIS A 477 14.51 34.52 -9.78
N GLN A 478 15.40 34.45 -10.77
CA GLN A 478 15.97 33.21 -11.29
C GLN A 478 16.51 32.28 -10.18
N HIS A 479 17.31 32.81 -9.27
CA HIS A 479 17.92 32.01 -8.20
C HIS A 479 16.86 31.37 -7.28
N GLU A 480 15.79 32.09 -6.95
CA GLU A 480 14.73 31.59 -6.08
C GLU A 480 13.91 30.49 -6.79
N ILE A 481 13.60 30.69 -8.07
CA ILE A 481 12.88 29.72 -8.89
C ILE A 481 13.73 28.45 -9.10
N GLU A 482 15.04 28.59 -9.34
CA GLU A 482 15.97 27.48 -9.43
C GLU A 482 16.08 26.69 -8.13
N GLU A 483 16.03 27.36 -6.96
CA GLU A 483 15.99 26.69 -5.65
C GLU A 483 14.70 25.90 -5.43
N ILE A 484 13.56 26.42 -5.90
CA ILE A 484 12.29 25.71 -5.88
C ILE A 484 12.34 24.48 -6.78
N ALA A 485 12.86 24.64 -8.02
CA ALA A 485 13.05 23.53 -8.94
C ALA A 485 13.99 22.46 -8.34
N ARG A 486 15.09 22.87 -7.72
CA ARG A 486 16.03 21.98 -7.04
C ARG A 486 15.36 21.22 -5.91
N ARG A 487 14.59 21.90 -5.05
CA ARG A 487 13.84 21.24 -3.95
C ARG A 487 12.83 20.22 -4.48
N LYS A 488 12.09 20.55 -5.55
CA LYS A 488 11.14 19.62 -6.19
C LYS A 488 11.85 18.41 -6.79
N TYR A 489 12.93 18.62 -7.51
CA TYR A 489 13.75 17.57 -8.09
C TYR A 489 14.31 16.62 -7.02
N MET A 490 14.89 17.18 -5.96
CA MET A 490 15.44 16.42 -4.82
C MET A 490 14.37 15.67 -4.03
N ALA A 491 13.15 16.19 -4.00
CA ALA A 491 11.98 15.52 -3.41
C ALA A 491 11.35 14.44 -4.31
N GLY A 492 11.86 14.26 -5.55
CA GLY A 492 11.32 13.32 -6.52
C GLY A 492 9.96 13.72 -7.09
N ARG A 493 9.58 15.00 -6.97
CA ARG A 493 8.34 15.55 -7.53
C ARG A 493 8.54 15.91 -8.99
N LEU A 494 8.49 14.90 -9.85
CA LEU A 494 8.72 15.02 -11.28
C LEU A 494 7.43 14.72 -12.06
N GLU A 495 7.29 15.34 -13.21
CA GLU A 495 6.28 15.00 -14.20
C GLU A 495 6.59 13.62 -14.81
N ARG A 496 5.61 13.06 -15.54
CA ARG A 496 5.75 11.73 -16.18
C ARG A 496 6.93 11.62 -17.15
N ASP A 497 7.34 12.73 -17.73
CA ASP A 497 8.47 12.83 -18.66
C ASP A 497 9.81 13.10 -17.95
N GLY A 498 9.82 13.13 -16.61
CA GLY A 498 11.00 13.41 -15.80
C GLY A 498 11.33 14.88 -15.64
N SER A 499 10.50 15.80 -16.15
CA SER A 499 10.66 17.24 -15.97
C SER A 499 10.16 17.74 -14.61
N VAL A 500 10.57 18.94 -14.22
CA VAL A 500 10.10 19.66 -13.03
C VAL A 500 9.14 20.75 -13.45
N SER A 501 7.87 20.70 -13.02
CA SER A 501 6.90 21.77 -13.23
C SER A 501 6.64 22.51 -11.91
N ILE A 502 6.59 23.85 -11.95
CA ILE A 502 6.27 24.74 -10.82
C ILE A 502 4.95 25.44 -11.13
N GLN A 503 3.94 25.20 -10.30
CA GLN A 503 2.59 25.74 -10.45
C GLN A 503 2.25 26.65 -9.26
N THR A 504 1.34 27.62 -9.47
CA THR A 504 0.89 28.59 -8.45
C THR A 504 0.48 27.95 -7.13
N ASN A 505 -0.22 26.81 -7.16
CA ASN A 505 -0.72 26.16 -5.97
C ASN A 505 0.36 25.39 -5.17
N GLU A 506 1.60 25.44 -5.59
CA GLU A 506 2.74 24.72 -5.00
C GLU A 506 3.78 25.66 -4.36
N LEU A 507 3.59 26.96 -4.53
CA LEU A 507 4.38 28.06 -3.98
C LEU A 507 3.72 28.65 -2.73
#